data_28316340a6db7808c5a060d381e19a79
#
_entry.id   28316340a6db7808c5a060d381e19a79
#
_cell.length_a   1.000
_cell.length_b   1.000
_cell.length_c   1.000
_cell.angle_alpha   90.00
_cell.angle_beta   90.00
_cell.angle_gamma   90.00
#
_symmetry.space_group_name_H-M   'P 1'
#
loop_
_entity.id
_entity.type
_entity.pdbx_description
1 polymer ?
#
loop_
_entity_poly.entity_id
_entity_poly.type
_entity_poly.pdbx_seq_one_letter_code
_entity_poly.pdbx_strand_id
1 'polypeptide(L)'
;MAEQKKVVVVGGGFAGINLIKKLAKDKRFHITLVDIHNYHFFPPLLYQVSTAFIEPSNISYPFRRMFQEKENIRFHMGTLQKVNPEANTIETNNGTLAYDYLVLSLGTETNYFGMENVKRSALPMKTIDEALNLRNTLLLNMEKATRAKHKAERDRLLN
;
A
#
# COMPACT_ATOMS: atom_id res chain seq x y z
N MET A 1 9.41 2.14 36.20
CA MET A 1 9.62 1.55 34.86
C MET A 1 10.14 2.68 33.98
N ALA A 2 11.19 2.47 33.18
CA ALA A 2 11.65 3.51 32.27
C ALA A 2 10.55 3.84 31.24
N GLU A 3 10.36 5.13 30.98
CA GLU A 3 9.37 5.60 30.00
C GLU A 3 9.71 5.07 28.61
N GLN A 4 8.75 4.42 27.96
CA GLN A 4 8.96 3.87 26.63
C GLN A 4 9.03 4.99 25.59
N LYS A 5 9.97 4.90 24.67
CA LYS A 5 10.11 5.82 23.54
C LYS A 5 9.06 5.53 22.47
N LYS A 6 8.34 6.56 22.05
CA LYS A 6 7.30 6.48 21.03
C LYS A 6 7.93 6.55 19.64
N VAL A 7 7.77 5.46 18.86
CA VAL A 7 8.22 5.39 17.46
C VAL A 7 7.00 5.36 16.56
N VAL A 8 6.85 6.36 15.70
CA VAL A 8 5.81 6.37 14.68
C VAL A 8 6.44 6.01 13.34
N VAL A 9 5.93 4.96 12.70
CA VAL A 9 6.35 4.49 11.37
C VAL A 9 5.19 4.70 10.41
N VAL A 10 5.37 5.58 9.42
CA VAL A 10 4.37 5.85 8.39
C VAL A 10 4.70 5.08 7.14
N GLY A 11 3.82 4.16 6.74
CA GLY A 11 3.94 3.25 5.62
C GLY A 11 4.30 1.83 6.04
N GLY A 12 3.36 0.91 5.82
CA GLY A 12 3.45 -0.53 6.11
C GLY A 12 3.99 -1.37 4.95
N GLY A 13 4.78 -0.77 4.06
CA GLY A 13 5.51 -1.47 3.02
C GLY A 13 6.70 -2.28 3.56
N PHE A 14 7.58 -2.76 2.66
CA PHE A 14 8.72 -3.58 3.05
C PHE A 14 9.64 -2.92 4.08
N ALA A 15 9.94 -1.63 3.90
CA ALA A 15 10.85 -0.91 4.80
C ALA A 15 10.24 -0.77 6.20
N GLY A 16 8.99 -0.27 6.29
CA GLY A 16 8.30 -0.09 7.56
C GLY A 16 8.12 -1.39 8.33
N ILE A 17 7.63 -2.44 7.68
CA ILE A 17 7.42 -3.74 8.32
C ILE A 17 8.72 -4.37 8.81
N ASN A 18 9.79 -4.32 8.01
CA ASN A 18 11.08 -4.86 8.44
C ASN A 18 11.68 -4.10 9.63
N LEU A 19 11.54 -2.77 9.65
CA LEU A 19 11.94 -1.96 10.79
C LEU A 19 11.15 -2.33 12.05
N ILE A 20 9.81 -2.37 11.94
CA ILE A 20 8.93 -2.72 13.06
C ILE A 20 9.26 -4.10 13.62
N LYS A 21 9.46 -5.12 12.77
CA LYS A 21 9.85 -6.46 13.20
C LYS A 21 11.17 -6.50 13.98
N LYS A 22 12.13 -5.63 13.63
CA LYS A 22 13.40 -5.51 14.37
C LYS A 22 13.20 -4.81 15.70
N LEU A 23 12.51 -3.66 15.72
CA LEU A 23 12.28 -2.86 16.92
C LEU A 23 11.31 -3.54 17.92
N ALA A 24 10.39 -4.35 17.45
CA ALA A 24 9.40 -5.05 18.28
C ALA A 24 10.01 -5.94 19.37
N LYS A 25 11.26 -6.36 19.17
CA LYS A 25 12.01 -7.17 20.16
C LYS A 25 12.47 -6.37 21.37
N ASP A 26 12.52 -5.05 21.25
CA ASP A 26 13.00 -4.14 22.29
C ASP A 26 11.80 -3.47 22.97
N LYS A 27 11.58 -3.82 24.22
CA LYS A 27 10.47 -3.30 25.05
C LYS A 27 10.62 -1.82 25.43
N ARG A 28 11.76 -1.19 25.13
CA ARG A 28 11.95 0.25 25.33
C ARG A 28 11.16 1.09 24.33
N PHE A 29 10.69 0.50 23.24
CA PHE A 29 9.93 1.18 22.20
C PHE A 29 8.45 0.82 22.25
N HIS A 30 7.60 1.84 22.17
CA HIS A 30 6.19 1.73 21.81
C HIS A 30 6.02 2.19 20.35
N ILE A 31 5.62 1.28 19.47
CA ILE A 31 5.63 1.48 18.02
C ILE A 31 4.20 1.69 17.53
N THR A 32 3.96 2.76 16.79
CA THR A 32 2.70 2.96 16.06
C THR A 32 2.96 2.90 14.56
N LEU A 33 2.40 1.88 13.90
CA LEU A 33 2.35 1.82 12.44
C LEU A 33 1.16 2.65 11.95
N VAL A 34 1.41 3.58 11.05
CA VAL A 34 0.39 4.37 10.33
C VAL A 34 0.38 3.94 8.88
N ASP A 35 -0.78 3.57 8.35
CA ASP A 35 -0.95 3.24 6.92
C ASP A 35 -2.39 3.55 6.47
N ILE A 36 -2.55 3.85 5.20
CA ILE A 36 -3.85 4.08 4.55
C ILE A 36 -4.65 2.79 4.40
N HIS A 37 -3.97 1.66 4.26
CA HIS A 37 -4.56 0.32 4.20
C HIS A 37 -4.46 -0.37 5.55
N ASN A 38 -5.32 -1.35 5.81
CA ASN A 38 -5.25 -2.17 7.02
C ASN A 38 -4.48 -3.48 6.81
N TYR A 39 -3.78 -3.62 5.68
CA TYR A 39 -3.05 -4.81 5.29
C TYR A 39 -1.69 -4.48 4.66
N HIS A 40 -0.74 -5.37 4.87
CA HIS A 40 0.48 -5.46 4.08
C HIS A 40 0.22 -6.34 2.86
N PHE A 41 0.81 -6.03 1.71
CA PHE A 41 0.79 -6.92 0.56
C PHE A 41 2.20 -7.08 -0.03
N PHE A 42 2.37 -8.10 -0.86
CA PHE A 42 3.66 -8.41 -1.50
C PHE A 42 3.67 -7.94 -2.96
N PRO A 43 4.14 -6.71 -3.24
CA PRO A 43 4.07 -6.10 -4.57
C PRO A 43 4.65 -6.93 -5.71
N PRO A 44 5.74 -7.73 -5.52
CA PRO A 44 6.31 -8.54 -6.60
C PRO A 44 5.35 -9.57 -7.21
N LEU A 45 4.25 -9.90 -6.54
CA LEU A 45 3.24 -10.84 -7.05
C LEU A 45 1.99 -10.16 -7.63
N LEU A 46 1.95 -8.83 -7.75
CA LEU A 46 0.82 -8.12 -8.35
C LEU A 46 0.53 -8.56 -9.79
N TYR A 47 1.57 -8.92 -10.57
CA TYR A 47 1.39 -9.43 -11.93
C TYR A 47 0.57 -10.74 -11.97
N GLN A 48 0.66 -11.58 -10.93
CA GLN A 48 -0.14 -12.80 -10.86
C GLN A 48 -1.60 -12.50 -10.51
N VAL A 49 -1.85 -11.44 -9.73
CA VAL A 49 -3.21 -10.95 -9.49
C VAL A 49 -3.81 -10.36 -10.77
N SER A 50 -3.03 -9.55 -11.51
CA SER A 50 -3.49 -8.92 -12.75
C SER A 50 -3.74 -9.90 -13.89
N THR A 51 -3.14 -11.08 -13.83
CA THR A 51 -3.37 -12.17 -14.82
C THR A 51 -4.37 -13.22 -14.32
N ALA A 52 -5.05 -12.98 -13.20
CA ALA A 52 -6.00 -13.90 -12.55
C ALA A 52 -5.39 -15.26 -12.14
N PHE A 53 -4.07 -15.32 -11.96
CA PHE A 53 -3.38 -16.55 -11.56
C PHE A 53 -3.54 -16.82 -10.06
N ILE A 54 -3.53 -15.74 -9.23
CA ILE A 54 -3.77 -15.82 -7.78
C ILE A 54 -4.76 -14.74 -7.34
N GLU A 55 -5.41 -14.97 -6.22
CA GLU A 55 -6.30 -13.98 -5.61
C GLU A 55 -5.51 -12.96 -4.75
N PRO A 56 -6.02 -11.72 -4.58
CA PRO A 56 -5.40 -10.70 -3.72
C PRO A 56 -5.10 -11.17 -2.30
N SER A 57 -5.97 -12.02 -1.74
CA SER A 57 -5.81 -12.59 -0.41
C SER A 57 -4.56 -13.45 -0.25
N ASN A 58 -4.03 -14.01 -1.34
CA ASN A 58 -2.81 -14.81 -1.32
C ASN A 58 -1.54 -13.98 -1.11
N ILE A 59 -1.60 -12.68 -1.42
CA ILE A 59 -0.46 -11.77 -1.33
C ILE A 59 -0.63 -10.68 -0.28
N SER A 60 -1.76 -10.65 0.44
CA SER A 60 -2.07 -9.64 1.45
C SER A 60 -2.24 -10.25 2.83
N TYR A 61 -1.84 -9.49 3.86
CA TYR A 61 -1.94 -9.94 5.24
C TYR A 61 -2.31 -8.77 6.17
N PRO A 62 -3.39 -8.86 6.98
CA PRO A 62 -3.85 -7.78 7.85
C PRO A 62 -2.81 -7.39 8.91
N PHE A 63 -2.52 -6.09 9.07
CA PHE A 63 -1.56 -5.59 10.06
C PHE A 63 -1.94 -5.98 11.48
N ARG A 64 -3.21 -5.89 11.85
CA ARG A 64 -3.67 -6.25 13.19
C ARG A 64 -3.39 -7.71 13.51
N ARG A 65 -3.56 -8.62 12.55
CA ARG A 65 -3.22 -10.04 12.71
C ARG A 65 -1.71 -10.26 12.75
N MET A 66 -0.94 -9.47 11.97
CA MET A 66 0.52 -9.57 11.95
C MET A 66 1.15 -9.23 13.30
N PHE A 67 0.53 -8.32 14.05
CA PHE A 67 1.06 -7.80 15.30
C PHE A 67 0.22 -8.14 16.54
N GLN A 68 -0.77 -9.03 16.43
CA GLN A 68 -1.71 -9.35 17.52
C GLN A 68 -1.05 -9.81 18.83
N GLU A 69 0.14 -10.43 18.75
CA GLU A 69 0.90 -10.92 19.91
C GLU A 69 1.94 -9.92 20.43
N LYS A 70 1.97 -8.70 19.87
CA LYS A 70 2.97 -7.67 20.21
C LYS A 70 2.31 -6.52 20.96
N GLU A 71 2.42 -6.53 22.29
CA GLU A 71 1.83 -5.52 23.17
C GLU A 71 2.38 -4.10 22.92
N ASN A 72 3.62 -4.00 22.45
CA ASN A 72 4.30 -2.74 22.18
C ASN A 72 4.10 -2.21 20.76
N ILE A 73 3.20 -2.82 19.95
CA ILE A 73 2.87 -2.36 18.61
C ILE A 73 1.40 -2.01 18.52
N ARG A 74 1.11 -0.83 17.97
CA ARG A 74 -0.24 -0.39 17.61
C ARG A 74 -0.33 -0.11 16.12
N PHE A 75 -1.49 -0.38 15.54
CA PHE A 75 -1.82 0.00 14.19
C PHE A 75 -2.84 1.15 14.19
N HIS A 76 -2.50 2.24 13.52
CA HIS A 76 -3.34 3.41 13.28
C HIS A 76 -3.62 3.51 11.78
N MET A 77 -4.86 3.24 11.37
CA MET A 77 -5.29 3.42 9.99
C MET A 77 -5.54 4.91 9.74
N GLY A 78 -4.82 5.48 8.78
CA GLY A 78 -4.97 6.90 8.44
C GLY A 78 -3.98 7.37 7.38
N THR A 79 -4.33 8.47 6.75
CA THR A 79 -3.49 9.16 5.77
C THR A 79 -2.70 10.25 6.47
N LEU A 80 -1.37 10.24 6.34
CA LEU A 80 -0.52 11.33 6.81
C LEU A 80 -0.87 12.62 6.06
N GLN A 81 -1.20 13.67 6.79
CA GLN A 81 -1.55 14.99 6.24
C GLN A 81 -0.43 16.00 6.49
N LYS A 82 0.16 15.98 7.69
CA LYS A 82 1.18 16.94 8.07
C LYS A 82 2.16 16.35 9.07
N VAL A 83 3.40 16.81 9.01
CA VAL A 83 4.42 16.58 10.03
C VAL A 83 4.72 17.90 10.69
N ASN A 84 4.69 17.95 12.04
CA ASN A 84 5.04 19.10 12.86
C ASN A 84 6.31 18.77 13.66
N PRO A 85 7.50 19.01 13.13
CA PRO A 85 8.76 18.59 13.77
C PRO A 85 9.03 19.31 15.10
N GLU A 86 8.62 20.58 15.21
CA GLU A 86 8.81 21.37 16.42
C GLU A 86 8.00 20.84 17.62
N ALA A 87 6.79 20.32 17.34
CA ALA A 87 5.91 19.73 18.35
C ALA A 87 6.12 18.20 18.49
N ASN A 88 6.98 17.59 17.67
CA ASN A 88 7.14 16.13 17.57
C ASN A 88 5.81 15.39 17.39
N THR A 89 4.98 15.87 16.45
CA THR A 89 3.68 15.29 16.13
C THR A 89 3.48 15.11 14.64
N ILE A 90 2.64 14.15 14.27
CA ILE A 90 2.05 14.04 12.93
C ILE A 90 0.54 14.22 13.03
N GLU A 91 -0.05 14.79 11.99
CA GLU A 91 -1.49 14.87 11.79
C GLU A 91 -1.91 13.86 10.72
N THR A 92 -2.94 13.09 11.01
CA THR A 92 -3.59 12.19 10.07
C THR A 92 -5.06 12.59 9.93
N ASN A 93 -5.74 12.10 8.90
CA ASN A 93 -7.20 12.25 8.79
C ASN A 93 -7.98 11.58 9.94
N ASN A 94 -7.30 10.83 10.82
CA ASN A 94 -7.89 10.11 11.95
C ASN A 94 -7.21 10.45 13.28
N GLY A 95 -6.75 11.70 13.43
CA GLY A 95 -6.18 12.24 14.68
C GLY A 95 -4.69 12.53 14.62
N THR A 96 -4.18 13.06 15.73
CA THR A 96 -2.79 13.49 15.90
C THR A 96 -2.02 12.46 16.74
N LEU A 97 -0.79 12.17 16.35
CA LEU A 97 0.10 11.23 17.04
C LEU A 97 1.40 11.94 17.42
N ALA A 98 1.77 11.85 18.70
CA ALA A 98 3.07 12.32 19.18
C ALA A 98 4.13 11.23 19.05
N TYR A 99 5.38 11.62 18.80
CA TYR A 99 6.51 10.72 18.66
C TYR A 99 7.79 11.23 19.32
N ASP A 100 8.67 10.31 19.74
CA ASP A 100 10.08 10.59 20.00
C ASP A 100 10.90 10.38 18.70
N TYR A 101 10.48 9.40 17.88
CA TYR A 101 11.11 9.09 16.59
C TYR A 101 10.05 8.92 15.52
N LEU A 102 10.25 9.59 14.38
CA LEU A 102 9.40 9.45 13.20
C LEU A 102 10.18 8.80 12.06
N VAL A 103 9.58 7.78 11.46
CA VAL A 103 10.11 7.11 10.27
C VAL A 103 9.10 7.22 9.13
N LEU A 104 9.51 7.83 8.03
CA LEU A 104 8.71 7.95 6.82
C LEU A 104 9.15 6.86 5.83
N SER A 105 8.27 5.89 5.59
CA SER A 105 8.47 4.76 4.67
C SER A 105 7.31 4.64 3.68
N LEU A 106 6.90 5.77 3.12
CA LEU A 106 5.70 5.96 2.29
C LEU A 106 5.76 5.24 0.93
N GLY A 107 6.95 4.76 0.53
CA GLY A 107 7.13 4.16 -0.79
C GLY A 107 7.18 5.21 -1.90
N THR A 108 6.69 4.84 -3.08
CA THR A 108 6.74 5.68 -4.28
C THR A 108 5.44 5.59 -5.03
N GLU A 109 5.13 6.58 -5.86
CA GLU A 109 4.01 6.60 -6.80
C GLU A 109 4.49 6.45 -8.24
N THR A 110 3.57 6.13 -9.15
CA THR A 110 3.87 6.11 -10.58
C THR A 110 4.06 7.54 -11.07
N ASN A 111 5.25 7.82 -11.63
CA ASN A 111 5.55 9.12 -12.22
C ASN A 111 5.38 9.05 -13.73
N TYR A 112 4.54 9.90 -14.27
CA TYR A 112 4.28 10.02 -15.72
C TYR A 112 5.06 11.17 -16.37
N PHE A 113 5.96 11.84 -15.64
CA PHE A 113 6.84 12.93 -16.13
C PHE A 113 6.07 14.05 -16.88
N GLY A 114 4.84 14.37 -16.44
CA GLY A 114 3.99 15.38 -17.08
C GLY A 114 3.31 14.92 -18.39
N MET A 115 3.47 13.66 -18.79
CA MET A 115 2.83 13.10 -19.99
C MET A 115 1.36 12.73 -19.70
N GLU A 116 0.47 13.72 -19.79
CA GLU A 116 -0.96 13.56 -19.47
C GLU A 116 -1.68 12.55 -20.39
N ASN A 117 -1.27 12.41 -21.64
CA ASN A 117 -1.79 11.40 -22.56
C ASN A 117 -1.45 9.97 -22.07
N VAL A 118 -0.23 9.75 -21.60
CA VAL A 118 0.20 8.46 -21.04
C VAL A 118 -0.58 8.17 -19.75
N LYS A 119 -0.67 9.14 -18.84
CA LYS A 119 -1.42 9.01 -17.59
C LYS A 119 -2.87 8.59 -17.80
N ARG A 120 -3.52 9.12 -18.86
CA ARG A 120 -4.91 8.77 -19.19
C ARG A 120 -5.08 7.40 -19.83
N SER A 121 -4.06 6.90 -20.50
CA SER A 121 -4.13 5.66 -21.29
C SER A 121 -3.46 4.47 -20.60
N ALA A 122 -2.50 4.71 -19.71
CA ALA A 122 -1.79 3.66 -19.00
C ALA A 122 -2.63 3.05 -17.88
N LEU A 123 -2.48 1.76 -17.68
CA LEU A 123 -3.02 1.02 -16.54
C LEU A 123 -1.85 0.73 -15.58
N PRO A 124 -1.73 1.46 -14.47
CA PRO A 124 -0.67 1.23 -13.51
C PRO A 124 -0.88 -0.10 -12.77
N MET A 125 0.20 -0.65 -12.19
CA MET A 125 0.16 -1.90 -11.42
C MET A 125 1.08 -1.77 -10.20
N LYS A 126 0.68 -0.93 -9.25
CA LYS A 126 1.43 -0.67 -8.03
C LYS A 126 0.68 -1.05 -6.75
N THR A 127 -0.64 -1.11 -6.86
CA THR A 127 -1.56 -1.47 -5.78
C THR A 127 -2.41 -2.68 -6.17
N ILE A 128 -3.06 -3.29 -5.18
CA ILE A 128 -4.00 -4.40 -5.43
C ILE A 128 -5.17 -3.93 -6.29
N ASP A 129 -5.71 -2.75 -6.03
CA ASP A 129 -6.85 -2.20 -6.79
C ASP A 129 -6.47 -1.95 -8.25
N GLU A 130 -5.27 -1.45 -8.51
CA GLU A 130 -4.74 -1.29 -9.87
C GLU A 130 -4.55 -2.63 -10.59
N ALA A 131 -4.02 -3.64 -9.90
CA ALA A 131 -3.88 -4.99 -10.46
C ALA A 131 -5.24 -5.62 -10.79
N LEU A 132 -6.25 -5.44 -9.93
CA LEU A 132 -7.62 -5.88 -10.17
C LEU A 132 -8.26 -5.13 -11.34
N ASN A 133 -8.06 -3.82 -11.43
CA ASN A 133 -8.55 -3.01 -12.54
C ASN A 133 -7.93 -3.48 -13.87
N LEU A 134 -6.63 -3.71 -13.90
CA LEU A 134 -5.94 -4.27 -15.07
C LEU A 134 -6.52 -5.64 -15.46
N ARG A 135 -6.66 -6.56 -14.50
CA ARG A 135 -7.28 -7.87 -14.71
C ARG A 135 -8.67 -7.75 -15.35
N ASN A 136 -9.53 -6.94 -14.75
CA ASN A 136 -10.91 -6.79 -15.20
C ASN A 136 -10.97 -6.15 -16.59
N THR A 137 -10.09 -5.18 -16.89
CA THR A 137 -9.99 -4.55 -18.20
C THR A 137 -9.58 -5.56 -19.28
N LEU A 138 -8.55 -6.37 -19.01
CA LEU A 138 -8.09 -7.41 -19.94
C LEU A 138 -9.20 -8.42 -20.24
N LEU A 139 -9.81 -9.00 -19.21
CA LEU A 139 -10.86 -10.00 -19.35
C LEU A 139 -12.08 -9.45 -20.11
N LEU A 140 -12.51 -8.22 -19.76
CA LEU A 140 -13.63 -7.58 -20.43
C LEU A 140 -13.32 -7.27 -21.89
N ASN A 141 -12.12 -6.82 -22.21
CA ASN A 141 -11.71 -6.54 -23.58
C ASN A 141 -11.63 -7.83 -24.42
N MET A 142 -11.10 -8.91 -23.85
CA MET A 142 -11.11 -10.23 -24.50
C MET A 142 -12.54 -10.68 -24.82
N GLU A 143 -13.46 -10.58 -23.86
CA GLU A 143 -14.86 -10.95 -24.07
C GLU A 143 -15.55 -10.08 -25.13
N LYS A 144 -15.28 -8.77 -25.16
CA LYS A 144 -15.78 -7.86 -26.20
C LYS A 144 -15.20 -8.21 -27.57
N ALA A 145 -13.90 -8.55 -27.63
CA ALA A 145 -13.22 -8.91 -28.88
C ALA A 145 -13.81 -10.17 -29.55
N THR A 146 -14.30 -11.14 -28.75
CA THR A 146 -14.99 -12.34 -29.31
C THR A 146 -16.30 -12.00 -30.01
N ARG A 147 -16.94 -10.89 -29.63
CA ARG A 147 -18.23 -10.43 -30.20
C ARG A 147 -18.05 -9.37 -31.29
N ALA A 148 -16.83 -8.85 -31.46
CA ALA A 148 -16.56 -7.80 -32.44
C ALA A 148 -16.77 -8.29 -33.86
N LYS A 149 -17.60 -7.60 -34.63
CA LYS A 149 -17.94 -7.95 -36.03
C LYS A 149 -16.86 -7.52 -37.00
N HIS A 150 -16.08 -6.50 -36.68
CA HIS A 150 -15.05 -5.93 -37.53
C HIS A 150 -13.64 -6.17 -36.97
N LYS A 151 -12.71 -6.51 -37.84
CA LYS A 151 -11.31 -6.74 -37.47
C LYS A 151 -10.70 -5.54 -36.75
N ALA A 152 -10.92 -4.32 -37.25
CA ALA A 152 -10.38 -3.11 -36.61
C ALA A 152 -10.86 -2.88 -35.17
N GLU A 153 -12.13 -3.23 -34.87
CA GLU A 153 -12.66 -3.17 -33.52
C GLU A 153 -12.00 -4.22 -32.61
N ARG A 154 -11.87 -5.44 -33.10
CA ARG A 154 -11.21 -6.52 -32.37
C ARG A 154 -9.75 -6.19 -32.07
N ASP A 155 -9.00 -5.72 -33.08
CA ASP A 155 -7.59 -5.37 -32.92
C ASP A 155 -7.42 -4.23 -31.89
N ARG A 156 -8.32 -3.24 -31.85
CA ARG A 156 -8.31 -2.18 -30.85
C ARG A 156 -8.56 -2.68 -29.41
N LEU A 157 -9.38 -3.72 -29.24
CA LEU A 157 -9.68 -4.29 -27.93
C LEU A 157 -8.55 -5.20 -27.40
N LEU A 158 -7.72 -5.73 -28.28
CA LEU A 158 -6.64 -6.65 -27.94
C LEU A 158 -5.25 -6.00 -27.91
N ASN A 159 -5.14 -4.74 -28.28
CA ASN A 159 -3.94 -3.90 -28.17
C ASN A 159 -4.18 -2.81 -27.11
#